data_a334a92dfb2804d9587506c5ecb97290
#
_entry.id   a334a92dfb2804d9587506c5ecb97290
#
_cell.length_a   1.000
_cell.length_b   1.000
_cell.length_c   1.000
_cell.angle_alpha   90.00
_cell.angle_beta   90.00
_cell.angle_gamma   90.00
#
_symmetry.space_group_name_H-M   'P 1'
#
loop_
_entity.id
_entity.type
_entity.pdbx_description
1 polymer ?
#
loop_
_entity_poly.entity_id
_entity_poly.type
_entity_poly.pdbx_seq_one_letter_code
_entity_poly.pdbx_strand_id
1 'polypeptide(L)'
;RRPYSARDSGGVFRPIMFHTFVGLLLLPLASGSELRIHPEVKRALAERRPVVALESTIISHGMPYPDNLRTAREVEEVVRSCGATPATIAILDGVCCIGLTDEELERFAQLGSAGEVRKVSRRDLAHAVARNAHGGTTVSSTMLLAHKAGIAVFVTGGIGGVHRGGESSMDVSADVVELGRTPVLVVSAGIKSILDIPRTLEYLETQGVAVLALGTEEFPAFFTRSSGCAAPMVAADVAEAAAVCHTQLDRLGLQSGLLVGVPIPAEAEAEAEVVQLAIEQALSDAEAAGVGGRDTTPYLLRRVGELTQGRSLAANIALVKNNARHGAQIASSLAALRAADGGDEADEADEAAEASSDEAWAAGAEG
;
A
#
# COMPACT_ATOMS: atom_id res chain seq x y z
N ARG A 1 -23.41 -55.84 30.16
CA ARG A 1 -23.96 -56.12 31.53
C ARG A 1 -22.82 -56.55 32.43
N ARG A 2 -22.31 -55.68 33.26
CA ARG A 2 -21.99 -55.86 34.70
C ARG A 2 -21.42 -54.53 35.22
N PRO A 3 -21.87 -54.06 36.38
CA PRO A 3 -21.40 -52.78 36.96
C PRO A 3 -20.09 -53.02 37.72
N TYR A 4 -19.20 -52.05 37.68
CA TYR A 4 -17.98 -52.02 38.48
C TYR A 4 -18.17 -51.07 39.66
N SER A 5 -17.99 -51.61 40.85
CA SER A 5 -18.18 -50.96 42.14
C SER A 5 -17.03 -50.06 42.49
N ALA A 6 -17.35 -48.92 43.11
CA ALA A 6 -16.42 -48.02 43.74
C ALA A 6 -15.67 -48.67 44.90
N ARG A 7 -14.39 -48.42 45.09
CA ARG A 7 -13.64 -48.52 46.34
C ARG A 7 -12.99 -47.17 46.64
N ASP A 8 -13.47 -46.61 47.74
CA ASP A 8 -12.82 -45.55 48.45
C ASP A 8 -11.42 -45.95 48.91
N SER A 9 -10.44 -45.10 48.72
CA SER A 9 -9.21 -45.11 49.52
C SER A 9 -8.78 -43.66 49.70
N GLY A 10 -9.06 -43.12 50.91
CA GLY A 10 -8.61 -41.85 51.37
C GLY A 10 -7.07 -41.76 51.45
N GLY A 11 -6.49 -40.87 50.70
CA GLY A 11 -5.10 -40.49 50.77
C GLY A 11 -5.01 -39.01 51.05
N VAL A 12 -4.59 -38.66 52.27
CA VAL A 12 -4.31 -37.29 52.71
C VAL A 12 -3.09 -36.77 51.95
N PHE A 13 -3.28 -35.90 50.97
CA PHE A 13 -2.19 -35.18 50.28
C PHE A 13 -1.86 -33.92 51.10
N ARG A 14 -0.68 -33.89 51.69
CA ARG A 14 -0.05 -32.68 52.20
C ARG A 14 0.54 -31.88 51.05
N PRO A 15 0.28 -30.59 50.92
CA PRO A 15 0.93 -29.77 49.89
C PRO A 15 2.37 -29.47 50.30
N ILE A 16 3.33 -29.93 49.52
CA ILE A 16 4.73 -29.49 49.58
C ILE A 16 4.81 -28.16 48.88
N MET A 17 4.98 -27.08 49.63
CA MET A 17 5.29 -25.76 49.09
C MET A 17 6.73 -25.76 48.53
N PHE A 18 6.89 -25.88 47.23
CA PHE A 18 8.12 -25.52 46.53
C PHE A 18 8.07 -24.04 46.19
N HIS A 19 8.78 -23.21 46.99
CA HIS A 19 9.11 -21.84 46.59
C HIS A 19 10.29 -21.90 45.63
N THR A 20 9.99 -22.03 44.34
CA THR A 20 10.99 -21.76 43.30
C THR A 20 10.85 -20.30 42.88
N PHE A 21 11.72 -19.47 43.43
CA PHE A 21 11.93 -18.10 42.95
C PHE A 21 12.59 -18.20 41.57
N VAL A 22 11.80 -18.24 40.52
CA VAL A 22 12.28 -17.97 39.14
C VAL A 22 12.38 -16.45 39.05
N GLY A 23 13.55 -15.93 39.28
CA GLY A 23 13.89 -14.57 38.96
C GLY A 23 13.78 -14.40 37.43
N LEU A 24 12.60 -13.95 36.98
CA LEU A 24 12.40 -13.51 35.59
C LEU A 24 13.23 -12.24 35.44
N LEU A 25 14.40 -12.37 34.86
CA LEU A 25 15.22 -11.24 34.41
C LEU A 25 14.39 -10.53 33.31
N LEU A 26 13.59 -9.55 33.71
CA LEU A 26 13.00 -8.57 32.83
C LEU A 26 14.15 -7.76 32.22
N LEU A 27 14.72 -8.26 31.13
CA LEU A 27 15.47 -7.39 30.24
C LEU A 27 14.51 -6.25 29.86
N PRO A 28 14.91 -4.98 30.02
CA PRO A 28 14.09 -3.90 29.53
C PRO A 28 13.96 -4.11 28.01
N LEU A 29 12.76 -4.48 27.56
CA LEU A 29 12.38 -4.31 26.18
C LEU A 29 12.62 -2.83 25.89
N ALA A 30 13.69 -2.53 25.17
CA ALA A 30 13.89 -1.23 24.60
C ALA A 30 12.60 -0.91 23.83
N SER A 31 11.83 0.06 24.31
CA SER A 31 10.64 0.56 23.64
C SER A 31 11.05 1.39 22.43
N GLY A 32 11.76 0.77 21.48
CA GLY A 32 11.92 1.26 20.14
C GLY A 32 10.61 1.00 19.43
N SER A 33 9.88 2.05 19.07
CA SER A 33 8.68 1.88 18.25
C SER A 33 9.10 1.16 16.97
N GLU A 34 8.48 0.00 16.67
CA GLU A 34 8.69 -0.77 15.46
C GLU A 34 8.33 0.02 14.18
N LEU A 35 7.81 1.23 14.35
CA LEU A 35 7.42 2.18 13.31
C LEU A 35 8.17 3.49 13.54
N ARG A 36 8.99 3.88 12.57
CA ARG A 36 9.70 5.16 12.54
C ARG A 36 9.17 6.02 11.41
N ILE A 37 8.70 7.22 11.73
CA ILE A 37 8.23 8.21 10.76
C ILE A 37 9.31 9.27 10.59
N HIS A 38 9.70 9.55 9.35
CA HIS A 38 10.67 10.59 9.01
C HIS A 38 10.17 11.95 9.51
N PRO A 39 11.04 12.83 10.07
CA PRO A 39 10.61 14.12 10.65
C PRO A 39 9.82 15.01 9.68
N GLU A 40 10.18 15.02 8.40
CA GLU A 40 9.46 15.76 7.36
C GLU A 40 8.03 15.24 7.18
N VAL A 41 7.86 13.91 7.08
CA VAL A 41 6.56 13.26 6.96
C VAL A 41 5.71 13.51 8.21
N LYS A 42 6.31 13.36 9.40
CA LYS A 42 5.62 13.62 10.68
C LYS A 42 5.10 15.05 10.76
N ARG A 43 5.91 16.04 10.34
CA ARG A 43 5.51 17.45 10.31
C ARG A 43 4.40 17.68 9.28
N ALA A 44 4.53 17.13 8.07
CA ALA A 44 3.51 17.28 7.05
C ALA A 44 2.14 16.73 7.51
N LEU A 45 2.13 15.57 8.15
CA LEU A 45 0.90 15.00 8.72
C LEU A 45 0.30 15.86 9.84
N ALA A 46 1.14 16.37 10.76
CA ALA A 46 0.69 17.23 11.84
C ALA A 46 0.12 18.58 11.34
N GLU A 47 0.65 19.09 10.24
CA GLU A 47 0.20 20.30 9.56
C GLU A 47 -0.92 20.05 8.54
N ARG A 48 -1.47 18.82 8.50
CA ARG A 48 -2.49 18.38 7.53
C ARG A 48 -2.11 18.66 6.07
N ARG A 49 -0.80 18.70 5.78
CA ARG A 49 -0.28 18.83 4.41
C ARG A 49 -0.37 17.51 3.65
N PRO A 50 -0.49 17.54 2.31
CA PRO A 50 -0.59 16.33 1.51
C PRO A 50 0.68 15.48 1.64
N VAL A 51 0.48 14.17 1.90
CA VAL A 51 1.54 13.16 1.98
C VAL A 51 1.18 12.00 1.05
N VAL A 52 2.18 11.50 0.32
CA VAL A 52 2.04 10.36 -0.59
C VAL A 52 2.98 9.25 -0.16
N ALA A 53 2.43 8.10 0.18
CA ALA A 53 3.22 6.89 0.41
C ALA A 53 3.75 6.33 -0.92
N LEU A 54 4.94 5.75 -0.89
CA LEU A 54 5.59 5.07 -2.02
C LEU A 54 6.07 3.69 -1.57
N GLU A 55 5.87 2.66 -2.41
CA GLU A 55 6.39 1.33 -2.12
C GLU A 55 7.90 1.23 -2.37
N SER A 56 8.53 0.19 -1.81
CA SER A 56 9.97 -0.05 -2.00
C SER A 56 10.32 -1.36 -2.70
N THR A 57 9.32 -2.21 -3.02
CA THR A 57 9.60 -3.41 -3.81
C THR A 57 10.12 -3.07 -5.21
N ILE A 58 9.64 -1.98 -5.81
CA ILE A 58 10.14 -1.50 -7.10
C ILE A 58 11.64 -1.15 -7.03
N ILE A 59 12.12 -0.65 -5.89
CA ILE A 59 13.53 -0.30 -5.67
C ILE A 59 14.37 -1.56 -5.48
N SER A 60 13.90 -2.48 -4.64
CA SER A 60 14.70 -3.66 -4.25
C SER A 60 14.62 -4.84 -5.22
N HIS A 61 13.56 -4.94 -6.02
CA HIS A 61 13.28 -6.10 -6.88
C HIS A 61 12.85 -5.73 -8.31
N GLY A 62 12.63 -4.45 -8.58
CA GLY A 62 12.09 -4.01 -9.87
C GLY A 62 13.13 -3.56 -10.89
N MET A 63 14.30 -3.11 -10.42
CA MET A 63 15.32 -2.47 -11.27
C MET A 63 16.72 -2.74 -10.70
N PRO A 64 17.76 -2.80 -11.56
CA PRO A 64 19.15 -2.89 -11.10
C PRO A 64 19.64 -1.55 -10.53
N TYR A 65 20.68 -1.59 -9.69
CA TYR A 65 21.43 -0.39 -9.30
C TYR A 65 22.33 0.05 -10.48
N PRO A 66 22.47 1.35 -10.77
CA PRO A 66 21.96 2.50 -10.03
C PRO A 66 20.57 3.01 -10.48
N ASP A 67 19.92 2.36 -11.46
CA ASP A 67 18.65 2.81 -12.03
C ASP A 67 17.52 2.82 -10.99
N ASN A 68 17.52 1.85 -10.05
CA ASN A 68 16.55 1.79 -8.96
C ASN A 68 16.62 3.02 -8.04
N LEU A 69 17.83 3.46 -7.66
CA LEU A 69 18.03 4.65 -6.84
C LEU A 69 17.63 5.92 -7.58
N ARG A 70 18.09 6.04 -8.84
CA ARG A 70 17.76 7.19 -9.67
C ARG A 70 16.25 7.34 -9.82
N THR A 71 15.57 6.24 -10.17
CA THR A 71 14.10 6.25 -10.33
C THR A 71 13.38 6.59 -9.03
N ALA A 72 13.82 6.05 -7.89
CA ALA A 72 13.22 6.38 -6.59
C ALA A 72 13.32 7.88 -6.28
N ARG A 73 14.52 8.48 -6.44
CA ARG A 73 14.74 9.93 -6.27
C ARG A 73 13.88 10.75 -7.22
N GLU A 74 13.80 10.36 -8.49
CA GLU A 74 12.99 11.06 -9.49
C GLU A 74 11.48 10.98 -9.17
N VAL A 75 11.00 9.86 -8.65
CA VAL A 75 9.59 9.71 -8.21
C VAL A 75 9.30 10.59 -7.00
N GLU A 76 10.17 10.61 -5.99
CA GLU A 76 10.03 11.51 -4.84
C GLU A 76 10.05 12.99 -5.28
N GLU A 77 10.91 13.36 -6.21
CA GLU A 77 10.98 14.72 -6.73
C GLU A 77 9.70 15.11 -7.49
N VAL A 78 9.10 14.20 -8.25
CA VAL A 78 7.79 14.42 -8.89
C VAL A 78 6.71 14.69 -7.85
N VAL A 79 6.67 13.93 -6.76
CA VAL A 79 5.72 14.17 -5.65
C VAL A 79 5.95 15.54 -5.04
N ARG A 80 7.21 15.92 -4.75
CA ARG A 80 7.58 17.25 -4.19
C ARG A 80 7.21 18.40 -5.11
N SER A 81 7.49 18.27 -6.41
CA SER A 81 7.18 19.29 -7.41
C SER A 81 5.67 19.55 -7.57
N CYS A 82 4.84 18.57 -7.18
CA CYS A 82 3.38 18.70 -7.13
C CYS A 82 2.84 19.17 -5.75
N GLY A 83 3.71 19.61 -4.84
CA GLY A 83 3.31 20.20 -3.55
C GLY A 83 3.00 19.16 -2.45
N ALA A 84 3.25 17.89 -2.66
CA ALA A 84 3.06 16.83 -1.65
C ALA A 84 4.40 16.36 -1.05
N THR A 85 4.35 15.77 0.14
CA THR A 85 5.51 15.19 0.81
C THR A 85 5.59 13.70 0.48
N PRO A 86 6.67 13.19 -0.15
CA PRO A 86 6.84 11.77 -0.39
C PRO A 86 7.21 11.03 0.89
N ALA A 87 6.72 9.80 1.03
CA ALA A 87 7.02 8.89 2.13
C ALA A 87 7.31 7.50 1.57
N THR A 88 8.56 7.25 1.14
CA THR A 88 8.99 5.90 0.74
C THR A 88 9.01 4.98 1.95
N ILE A 89 8.25 3.88 1.89
CA ILE A 89 8.06 2.94 2.99
C ILE A 89 8.92 1.69 2.76
N ALA A 90 9.78 1.38 3.72
CA ALA A 90 10.65 0.21 3.69
C ALA A 90 10.90 -0.33 5.11
N ILE A 91 11.50 -1.51 5.20
CA ILE A 91 12.01 -2.06 6.47
C ILE A 91 13.52 -2.05 6.42
N LEU A 92 14.15 -1.37 7.36
CA LEU A 92 15.59 -1.33 7.55
C LEU A 92 15.94 -1.84 8.96
N ASP A 93 16.80 -2.84 9.04
CA ASP A 93 17.26 -3.42 10.31
C ASP A 93 16.08 -3.81 11.24
N GLY A 94 14.99 -4.32 10.67
CA GLY A 94 13.77 -4.70 11.39
C GLY A 94 12.85 -3.53 11.77
N VAL A 95 13.20 -2.29 11.43
CA VAL A 95 12.35 -1.11 11.70
C VAL A 95 11.54 -0.75 10.47
N CYS A 96 10.21 -0.63 10.63
CA CYS A 96 9.33 -0.13 9.59
C CYS A 96 9.50 1.39 9.46
N CYS A 97 10.11 1.85 8.37
CA CYS A 97 10.40 3.25 8.10
C CYS A 97 9.35 3.86 7.18
N ILE A 98 8.74 4.95 7.60
CA ILE A 98 7.79 5.76 6.83
C ILE A 98 8.51 7.05 6.40
N GLY A 99 8.98 7.07 5.18
CA GLY A 99 9.97 8.04 4.70
C GLY A 99 11.40 7.60 5.04
N LEU A 100 12.29 7.71 4.06
CA LEU A 100 13.72 7.42 4.18
C LEU A 100 14.51 8.72 4.03
N THR A 101 15.67 8.81 4.70
CA THR A 101 16.67 9.83 4.33
C THR A 101 17.32 9.45 3.01
N ASP A 102 18.03 10.40 2.37
CA ASP A 102 18.71 10.13 1.10
C ASP A 102 19.78 9.03 1.24
N GLU A 103 20.49 8.99 2.36
CA GLU A 103 21.48 7.96 2.69
C GLU A 103 20.83 6.60 2.92
N GLU A 104 19.66 6.57 3.58
CA GLU A 104 18.90 5.33 3.78
C GLU A 104 18.32 4.79 2.48
N LEU A 105 17.82 5.66 1.62
CA LEU A 105 17.32 5.30 0.29
C LEU A 105 18.43 4.71 -0.57
N GLU A 106 19.62 5.32 -0.56
CA GLU A 106 20.79 4.81 -1.29
C GLU A 106 21.25 3.46 -0.74
N ARG A 107 21.40 3.34 0.60
CA ARG A 107 21.72 2.07 1.26
C ARG A 107 20.70 0.98 0.90
N PHE A 108 19.42 1.31 0.93
CA PHE A 108 18.36 0.36 0.61
C PHE A 108 18.41 -0.11 -0.85
N ALA A 109 18.69 0.79 -1.79
CA ALA A 109 18.84 0.46 -3.21
C ALA A 109 20.03 -0.46 -3.46
N GLN A 110 21.16 -0.23 -2.78
CA GLN A 110 22.36 -1.09 -2.85
C GLN A 110 22.09 -2.48 -2.27
N LEU A 111 21.49 -2.56 -1.07
CA LEU A 111 21.10 -3.81 -0.43
C LEU A 111 20.12 -4.62 -1.29
N GLY A 112 19.18 -3.95 -1.96
CA GLY A 112 18.24 -4.56 -2.91
C GLY A 112 18.98 -5.24 -4.06
N SER A 113 19.94 -4.55 -4.69
CA SER A 113 20.74 -5.09 -5.78
C SER A 113 21.70 -6.21 -5.33
N ALA A 114 22.13 -6.20 -4.06
CA ALA A 114 22.92 -7.28 -3.47
C ALA A 114 22.08 -8.52 -3.10
N GLY A 115 20.74 -8.45 -3.22
CA GLY A 115 19.84 -9.55 -2.85
C GLY A 115 19.62 -9.71 -1.34
N GLU A 116 19.97 -8.68 -0.55
CA GLU A 116 19.87 -8.70 0.91
C GLU A 116 18.50 -8.19 1.43
N VAL A 117 17.67 -7.64 0.55
CA VAL A 117 16.33 -7.16 0.86
C VAL A 117 15.28 -8.23 0.52
N ARG A 118 14.46 -8.58 1.49
CA ARG A 118 13.32 -9.50 1.29
C ARG A 118 12.14 -8.78 0.67
N LYS A 119 11.40 -9.44 -0.21
CA LYS A 119 10.06 -8.97 -0.62
C LYS A 119 9.09 -9.24 0.52
N VAL A 120 8.50 -8.18 1.07
CA VAL A 120 7.65 -8.24 2.27
C VAL A 120 6.24 -7.79 1.93
N SER A 121 5.26 -8.70 2.05
CA SER A 121 3.84 -8.39 2.08
C SER A 121 3.33 -8.39 3.53
N ARG A 122 2.05 -8.11 3.75
CA ARG A 122 1.47 -8.06 5.10
C ARG A 122 1.85 -9.24 5.99
N ARG A 123 1.77 -10.48 5.46
CA ARG A 123 2.06 -11.70 6.23
C ARG A 123 3.52 -11.79 6.68
N ASP A 124 4.43 -11.11 5.97
CA ASP A 124 5.86 -11.23 6.19
C ASP A 124 6.40 -10.18 7.18
N LEU A 125 5.60 -9.13 7.49
CA LEU A 125 6.02 -7.99 8.32
C LEU A 125 6.55 -8.41 9.68
N ALA A 126 5.76 -9.17 10.45
CA ALA A 126 6.17 -9.59 11.80
C ALA A 126 7.46 -10.42 11.77
N HIS A 127 7.62 -11.29 10.75
CA HIS A 127 8.83 -12.08 10.61
C HIS A 127 10.04 -11.22 10.23
N ALA A 128 9.88 -10.23 9.33
CA ALA A 128 10.96 -9.34 8.94
C ALA A 128 11.44 -8.48 10.13
N VAL A 129 10.51 -7.91 10.89
CA VAL A 129 10.80 -7.12 12.10
C VAL A 129 11.48 -7.97 13.16
N ALA A 130 10.92 -9.13 13.52
CA ALA A 130 11.47 -10.00 14.55
C ALA A 130 12.88 -10.55 14.20
N ARG A 131 13.25 -10.56 12.93
CA ARG A 131 14.57 -11.02 12.45
C ARG A 131 15.55 -9.89 12.19
N ASN A 132 15.19 -8.65 12.51
CA ASN A 132 15.97 -7.46 12.17
C ASN A 132 16.39 -7.44 10.70
N ALA A 133 15.48 -7.89 9.80
CA ALA A 133 15.78 -8.03 8.37
C ALA A 133 15.51 -6.72 7.60
N HIS A 134 16.10 -6.61 6.39
CA HIS A 134 15.72 -5.60 5.43
C HIS A 134 14.54 -6.11 4.59
N GLY A 135 13.57 -5.23 4.31
CA GLY A 135 12.36 -5.58 3.58
C GLY A 135 11.88 -4.49 2.62
N GLY A 136 11.67 -4.89 1.36
CA GLY A 136 10.95 -4.09 0.38
C GLY A 136 9.45 -4.35 0.51
N THR A 137 8.71 -3.29 0.82
CA THR A 137 7.27 -3.38 1.02
C THR A 137 6.53 -3.47 -0.30
N THR A 138 5.63 -4.46 -0.43
CA THR A 138 4.69 -4.57 -1.55
C THR A 138 3.51 -3.63 -1.34
N VAL A 139 2.58 -3.55 -2.31
CA VAL A 139 1.34 -2.78 -2.17
C VAL A 139 0.64 -3.11 -0.85
N SER A 140 0.45 -4.39 -0.55
CA SER A 140 -0.24 -4.84 0.67
C SER A 140 0.42 -4.34 1.96
N SER A 141 1.73 -4.45 2.11
CA SER A 141 2.39 -3.97 3.32
C SER A 141 2.55 -2.44 3.35
N THR A 142 2.72 -1.81 2.19
CA THR A 142 2.78 -0.34 2.08
C THR A 142 1.46 0.29 2.50
N MET A 143 0.31 -0.22 2.02
CA MET A 143 -1.02 0.24 2.43
C MET A 143 -1.20 0.17 3.94
N LEU A 144 -0.90 -0.99 4.54
CA LEU A 144 -1.03 -1.17 5.99
C LEU A 144 -0.18 -0.17 6.78
N LEU A 145 1.08 0.02 6.38
CA LEU A 145 2.01 0.91 7.08
C LEU A 145 1.66 2.39 6.84
N ALA A 146 1.22 2.75 5.63
CA ALA A 146 0.71 4.08 5.30
C ALA A 146 -0.51 4.43 6.15
N HIS A 147 -1.50 3.53 6.22
CA HIS A 147 -2.68 3.71 7.06
C HIS A 147 -2.32 3.89 8.55
N LYS A 148 -1.42 3.06 9.08
CA LYS A 148 -0.94 3.19 10.46
C LYS A 148 -0.23 4.53 10.74
N ALA A 149 0.34 5.16 9.73
CA ALA A 149 0.97 6.48 9.82
C ALA A 149 -0.01 7.64 9.56
N GLY A 150 -1.26 7.37 9.18
CA GLY A 150 -2.25 8.39 8.83
C GLY A 150 -2.14 8.90 7.40
N ILE A 151 -1.47 8.17 6.49
CA ILE A 151 -1.33 8.53 5.08
C ILE A 151 -2.47 7.89 4.29
N ALA A 152 -3.29 8.71 3.64
CA ALA A 152 -4.47 8.28 2.90
C ALA A 152 -4.22 7.97 1.41
N VAL A 153 -3.12 8.45 0.83
CA VAL A 153 -2.80 8.27 -0.60
C VAL A 153 -1.48 7.55 -0.76
N PHE A 154 -1.50 6.50 -1.56
CA PHE A 154 -0.34 5.68 -1.89
C PHE A 154 -0.20 5.55 -3.41
N VAL A 155 1.02 5.69 -3.92
CA VAL A 155 1.36 5.57 -5.34
C VAL A 155 2.27 4.38 -5.57
N THR A 156 1.93 3.59 -6.59
CA THR A 156 2.75 2.46 -7.08
C THR A 156 2.80 2.44 -8.61
N GLY A 157 3.64 1.61 -9.19
CA GLY A 157 3.63 1.38 -10.63
C GLY A 157 2.37 0.64 -11.08
N GLY A 158 2.06 -0.47 -10.43
CA GLY A 158 0.88 -1.29 -10.70
C GLY A 158 0.66 -2.32 -9.61
N ILE A 159 -0.61 -2.68 -9.36
CA ILE A 159 -0.97 -3.65 -8.33
C ILE A 159 -0.76 -5.10 -8.79
N GLY A 160 -0.63 -5.98 -7.80
CA GLY A 160 -0.82 -7.41 -8.00
C GLY A 160 -2.30 -7.77 -8.18
N GLY A 161 -2.58 -8.98 -8.60
CA GLY A 161 -3.94 -9.45 -8.87
C GLY A 161 -4.03 -10.96 -8.89
N VAL A 162 -5.02 -11.49 -9.57
CA VAL A 162 -5.17 -12.92 -9.85
C VAL A 162 -4.16 -13.30 -10.93
N HIS A 163 -3.34 -14.31 -10.68
CA HIS A 163 -2.42 -14.84 -11.69
C HIS A 163 -3.16 -15.60 -12.79
N ARG A 164 -2.61 -15.61 -14.00
CA ARG A 164 -3.13 -16.45 -15.08
C ARG A 164 -3.09 -17.92 -14.62
N GLY A 165 -4.17 -18.66 -14.79
CA GLY A 165 -4.34 -20.00 -14.19
C GLY A 165 -4.69 -19.96 -12.68
N GLY A 166 -5.03 -18.81 -12.13
CA GLY A 166 -5.42 -18.62 -10.73
C GLY A 166 -6.65 -19.44 -10.33
N GLU A 167 -7.52 -19.79 -11.27
CA GLU A 167 -8.66 -20.68 -11.06
C GLU A 167 -8.26 -22.09 -10.61
N SER A 168 -7.06 -22.53 -10.96
CA SER A 168 -6.52 -23.85 -10.57
C SER A 168 -5.51 -23.75 -9.44
N SER A 169 -4.67 -22.71 -9.44
CA SER A 169 -3.57 -22.54 -8.49
C SER A 169 -3.96 -21.79 -7.23
N MET A 170 -5.06 -21.04 -7.24
CA MET A 170 -5.45 -20.06 -6.21
C MET A 170 -4.37 -19.02 -5.94
N ASP A 171 -3.48 -18.77 -6.94
CA ASP A 171 -2.43 -17.75 -6.81
C ASP A 171 -3.03 -16.36 -7.03
N VAL A 172 -3.36 -15.73 -5.90
CA VAL A 172 -3.95 -14.40 -5.82
C VAL A 172 -3.06 -13.52 -4.95
N SER A 173 -2.72 -12.33 -5.45
CA SER A 173 -1.89 -11.39 -4.72
C SER A 173 -2.56 -10.91 -3.43
N ALA A 174 -1.75 -10.79 -2.36
CA ALA A 174 -2.21 -10.16 -1.13
C ALA A 174 -2.66 -8.70 -1.31
N ASP A 175 -2.27 -8.06 -2.39
CA ASP A 175 -2.60 -6.67 -2.69
C ASP A 175 -4.12 -6.46 -2.82
N VAL A 176 -4.80 -7.36 -3.53
CA VAL A 176 -6.26 -7.24 -3.75
C VAL A 176 -7.06 -7.52 -2.46
N VAL A 177 -6.54 -8.38 -1.58
CA VAL A 177 -7.15 -8.61 -0.26
C VAL A 177 -6.91 -7.41 0.66
N GLU A 178 -5.73 -6.79 0.59
CA GLU A 178 -5.42 -5.60 1.40
C GLU A 178 -6.26 -4.40 1.00
N LEU A 179 -6.49 -4.20 -0.31
CA LEU A 179 -7.42 -3.20 -0.83
C LEU A 179 -8.82 -3.33 -0.22
N GLY A 180 -9.30 -4.56 0.02
CA GLY A 180 -10.61 -4.79 0.63
C GLY A 180 -10.70 -4.47 2.14
N ARG A 181 -9.59 -4.16 2.83
CA ARG A 181 -9.59 -4.04 4.30
C ARG A 181 -8.71 -2.92 4.88
N THR A 182 -8.11 -2.09 4.03
CA THR A 182 -7.25 -0.99 4.49
C THR A 182 -7.64 0.28 3.75
N PRO A 183 -8.17 1.29 4.46
CA PRO A 183 -8.75 2.50 3.87
C PRO A 183 -7.63 3.45 3.39
N VAL A 184 -7.07 3.14 2.25
CA VAL A 184 -6.05 3.93 1.55
C VAL A 184 -6.38 3.95 0.06
N LEU A 185 -6.32 5.12 -0.56
CA LEU A 185 -6.40 5.26 -2.00
C LEU A 185 -5.08 4.87 -2.64
N VAL A 186 -5.12 3.92 -3.56
CA VAL A 186 -3.96 3.44 -4.32
C VAL A 186 -4.03 3.96 -5.75
N VAL A 187 -3.04 4.72 -6.16
CA VAL A 187 -2.88 5.21 -7.54
C VAL A 187 -1.85 4.36 -8.27
N SER A 188 -2.24 3.79 -9.41
CA SER A 188 -1.38 2.90 -10.19
C SER A 188 -1.70 2.97 -11.67
N ALA A 189 -0.83 2.43 -12.54
CA ALA A 189 -1.15 2.24 -13.95
C ALA A 189 -2.06 1.00 -14.19
N GLY A 190 -2.86 0.65 -13.18
CA GLY A 190 -3.75 -0.49 -13.18
C GLY A 190 -3.11 -1.77 -12.65
N ILE A 191 -3.63 -2.90 -13.10
CA ILE A 191 -3.13 -4.24 -12.77
C ILE A 191 -1.95 -4.58 -13.69
N LYS A 192 -0.88 -5.19 -13.14
CA LYS A 192 0.28 -5.60 -13.95
C LYS A 192 -0.15 -6.51 -15.10
N SER A 193 0.29 -6.21 -16.32
CA SER A 193 -0.11 -6.90 -17.58
C SER A 193 0.16 -8.41 -17.60
N ILE A 194 1.07 -8.88 -16.74
CA ILE A 194 1.37 -10.32 -16.57
C ILE A 194 0.25 -11.10 -15.88
N LEU A 195 -0.75 -10.41 -15.34
CA LEU A 195 -1.85 -10.96 -14.54
C LEU A 195 -3.15 -11.09 -15.35
N ASP A 196 -4.15 -11.72 -14.76
CA ASP A 196 -5.50 -11.82 -15.29
C ASP A 196 -6.31 -10.60 -14.85
N ILE A 197 -6.38 -9.59 -15.72
CA ILE A 197 -7.04 -8.32 -15.39
C ILE A 197 -8.55 -8.51 -15.17
N PRO A 198 -9.31 -9.18 -16.06
CA PRO A 198 -10.73 -9.39 -15.86
C PRO A 198 -11.04 -10.06 -14.49
N ARG A 199 -10.38 -11.17 -14.18
CA ARG A 199 -10.58 -11.86 -12.88
C ARG A 199 -10.16 -11.02 -11.69
N THR A 200 -9.15 -10.18 -11.85
CA THR A 200 -8.73 -9.28 -10.77
C THR A 200 -9.78 -8.22 -10.48
N LEU A 201 -10.44 -7.66 -11.51
CA LEU A 201 -11.53 -6.70 -11.34
C LEU A 201 -12.73 -7.35 -10.63
N GLU A 202 -13.14 -8.57 -11.02
CA GLU A 202 -14.19 -9.34 -10.34
C GLU A 202 -13.83 -9.64 -8.87
N TYR A 203 -12.56 -9.95 -8.61
CA TYR A 203 -12.10 -10.21 -7.23
C TYR A 203 -12.15 -8.93 -6.38
N LEU A 204 -11.76 -7.79 -6.94
CA LEU A 204 -11.84 -6.49 -6.26
C LEU A 204 -13.28 -6.10 -5.96
N GLU A 205 -14.24 -6.35 -6.88
CA GLU A 205 -15.67 -6.17 -6.64
C GLU A 205 -16.13 -7.00 -5.44
N THR A 206 -15.78 -8.30 -5.42
CA THR A 206 -16.10 -9.19 -4.29
C THR A 206 -15.53 -8.70 -2.96
N GLN A 207 -14.37 -8.02 -2.97
CA GLN A 207 -13.76 -7.44 -1.78
C GLN A 207 -14.35 -6.06 -1.40
N GLY A 208 -15.30 -5.53 -2.17
CA GLY A 208 -15.91 -4.22 -1.93
C GLY A 208 -14.96 -3.04 -2.17
N VAL A 209 -14.03 -3.19 -3.12
CA VAL A 209 -13.06 -2.15 -3.47
C VAL A 209 -13.63 -1.27 -4.57
N ALA A 210 -13.69 0.05 -4.33
CA ALA A 210 -13.98 1.01 -5.38
C ALA A 210 -12.82 1.09 -6.38
N VAL A 211 -13.09 0.80 -7.66
CA VAL A 211 -12.10 0.82 -8.74
C VAL A 211 -12.48 1.86 -9.77
N LEU A 212 -11.64 2.88 -9.93
CA LEU A 212 -11.84 3.99 -10.85
C LEU A 212 -10.75 3.98 -11.93
N ALA A 213 -11.11 4.35 -13.17
CA ALA A 213 -10.14 4.77 -14.18
C ALA A 213 -10.14 6.30 -14.31
N LEU A 214 -8.96 6.91 -14.40
CA LEU A 214 -8.83 8.36 -14.48
C LEU A 214 -8.89 8.81 -15.94
N GLY A 215 -9.96 9.56 -16.30
CA GLY A 215 -10.11 10.17 -17.60
C GLY A 215 -10.29 9.18 -18.76
N THR A 216 -10.74 7.97 -18.50
CA THR A 216 -10.98 6.92 -19.50
C THR A 216 -12.06 5.94 -19.06
N GLU A 217 -12.79 5.37 -20.02
CA GLU A 217 -13.82 4.36 -19.76
C GLU A 217 -13.26 2.93 -19.67
N GLU A 218 -12.03 2.71 -20.14
CA GLU A 218 -11.36 1.42 -20.05
C GLU A 218 -10.33 1.42 -18.91
N PHE A 219 -10.27 0.32 -18.17
CA PHE A 219 -9.26 0.16 -17.12
C PHE A 219 -7.86 -0.06 -17.72
N PRO A 220 -6.82 0.66 -17.27
CA PRO A 220 -5.48 0.57 -17.86
C PRO A 220 -4.79 -0.75 -17.52
N ALA A 221 -3.90 -1.19 -18.43
CA ALA A 221 -3.19 -2.46 -18.35
C ALA A 221 -1.67 -2.31 -18.16
N PHE A 222 -1.25 -1.41 -17.29
CA PHE A 222 0.14 -1.20 -16.91
C PHE A 222 1.02 -0.67 -18.07
N PHE A 223 1.43 -1.51 -19.02
CA PHE A 223 2.24 -1.11 -20.17
C PHE A 223 1.43 -0.53 -21.34
N THR A 224 0.12 -0.70 -21.30
CA THR A 224 -0.82 -0.19 -22.30
C THR A 224 -1.93 0.61 -21.65
N ARG A 225 -2.46 1.58 -22.38
CA ARG A 225 -3.52 2.47 -21.90
C ARG A 225 -4.86 1.77 -21.74
N SER A 226 -5.07 0.69 -22.49
CA SER A 226 -6.30 -0.09 -22.53
C SER A 226 -6.02 -1.54 -22.17
N SER A 227 -6.93 -2.15 -21.42
CA SER A 227 -6.93 -3.59 -21.13
C SER A 227 -7.98 -4.37 -21.92
N GLY A 228 -8.85 -3.67 -22.66
CA GLY A 228 -10.06 -4.23 -23.24
C GLY A 228 -11.18 -4.49 -22.20
N CYS A 229 -10.98 -4.09 -20.94
CA CYS A 229 -11.99 -4.22 -19.89
C CYS A 229 -12.56 -2.84 -19.58
N ALA A 230 -13.88 -2.72 -19.51
CA ALA A 230 -14.52 -1.50 -19.01
C ALA A 230 -14.10 -1.23 -17.57
N ALA A 231 -13.85 0.01 -17.23
CA ALA A 231 -13.61 0.41 -15.84
C ALA A 231 -14.92 0.30 -15.05
N PRO A 232 -14.90 -0.26 -13.82
CA PRO A 232 -16.10 -0.30 -12.98
C PRO A 232 -16.68 1.10 -12.70
N MET A 233 -15.82 2.08 -12.53
CA MET A 233 -16.17 3.50 -12.36
C MET A 233 -15.14 4.38 -13.08
N VAL A 234 -15.55 5.61 -13.41
CA VAL A 234 -14.69 6.62 -14.04
C VAL A 234 -14.61 7.84 -13.14
N ALA A 235 -13.42 8.37 -12.96
CA ALA A 235 -13.22 9.73 -12.46
C ALA A 235 -12.78 10.61 -13.62
N ALA A 236 -13.50 11.67 -13.93
CA ALA A 236 -13.18 12.55 -15.04
C ALA A 236 -11.82 13.22 -14.88
N ASP A 237 -11.47 13.56 -13.62
CA ASP A 237 -10.22 14.21 -13.28
C ASP A 237 -9.76 13.88 -11.84
N VAL A 238 -8.65 14.48 -11.43
CA VAL A 238 -8.06 14.29 -10.10
C VAL A 238 -8.94 14.86 -8.97
N ALA A 239 -9.75 15.88 -9.25
CA ALA A 239 -10.61 16.47 -8.25
C ALA A 239 -11.78 15.53 -7.93
N GLU A 240 -12.37 14.90 -8.93
CA GLU A 240 -13.42 13.89 -8.74
C GLU A 240 -12.87 12.66 -8.03
N ALA A 241 -11.67 12.17 -8.40
CA ALA A 241 -11.03 11.06 -7.70
C ALA A 241 -10.79 11.38 -6.20
N ALA A 242 -10.38 12.60 -5.88
CA ALA A 242 -10.22 13.08 -4.51
C ALA A 242 -11.56 13.19 -3.77
N ALA A 243 -12.61 13.64 -4.44
CA ALA A 243 -13.95 13.75 -3.85
C ALA A 243 -14.55 12.36 -3.53
N VAL A 244 -14.37 11.38 -4.42
CA VAL A 244 -14.76 9.98 -4.15
C VAL A 244 -13.98 9.43 -2.95
N CYS A 245 -12.66 9.67 -2.89
CA CYS A 245 -11.82 9.25 -1.77
C CYS A 245 -12.28 9.88 -0.46
N HIS A 246 -12.49 11.20 -0.42
CA HIS A 246 -12.99 11.94 0.73
C HIS A 246 -14.35 11.40 1.20
N THR A 247 -15.27 11.20 0.27
CA THR A 247 -16.60 10.66 0.58
C THR A 247 -16.48 9.25 1.19
N GLN A 248 -15.68 8.38 0.60
CA GLN A 248 -15.53 6.99 1.07
C GLN A 248 -14.85 6.91 2.45
N LEU A 249 -13.71 7.58 2.60
CA LEU A 249 -12.88 7.44 3.79
C LEU A 249 -13.34 8.31 4.96
N ASP A 250 -13.69 9.57 4.68
CA ASP A 250 -13.95 10.56 5.72
C ASP A 250 -15.45 10.69 6.04
N ARG A 251 -16.32 10.78 5.02
CA ARG A 251 -17.77 11.00 5.23
C ARG A 251 -18.54 9.71 5.50
N LEU A 252 -18.22 8.61 4.80
CA LEU A 252 -18.88 7.31 5.00
C LEU A 252 -18.12 6.39 5.95
N GLY A 253 -16.84 6.65 6.22
CA GLY A 253 -16.01 5.85 7.13
C GLY A 253 -15.82 4.40 6.66
N LEU A 254 -15.87 4.15 5.33
CA LEU A 254 -15.70 2.80 4.80
C LEU A 254 -14.27 2.32 5.01
N GLN A 255 -14.13 1.04 5.37
CA GLN A 255 -12.84 0.45 5.76
C GLN A 255 -12.11 -0.22 4.59
N SER A 256 -12.69 -0.25 3.38
CA SER A 256 -11.99 -0.68 2.18
C SER A 256 -11.18 0.46 1.57
N GLY A 257 -10.10 0.10 0.86
CA GLY A 257 -9.36 1.02 0.03
C GLY A 257 -10.06 1.34 -1.27
N LEU A 258 -9.42 2.21 -2.05
CA LEU A 258 -9.83 2.58 -3.40
C LEU A 258 -8.65 2.33 -4.35
N LEU A 259 -8.95 1.98 -5.59
CA LEU A 259 -7.95 1.84 -6.65
C LEU A 259 -8.25 2.85 -7.76
N VAL A 260 -7.28 3.71 -8.08
CA VAL A 260 -7.34 4.61 -9.23
C VAL A 260 -6.34 4.14 -10.28
N GLY A 261 -6.85 3.69 -11.41
CA GLY A 261 -6.07 3.33 -12.59
C GLY A 261 -5.77 4.57 -13.44
N VAL A 262 -4.49 4.91 -13.59
CA VAL A 262 -4.02 6.04 -14.40
C VAL A 262 -3.38 5.49 -15.67
N PRO A 263 -3.90 5.78 -16.87
CA PRO A 263 -3.29 5.31 -18.11
C PRO A 263 -1.84 5.79 -18.25
N ILE A 264 -0.96 4.91 -18.71
CA ILE A 264 0.42 5.27 -19.06
C ILE A 264 0.43 6.44 -20.07
N PRO A 265 1.40 7.39 -20.01
CA PRO A 265 1.54 8.42 -21.03
C PRO A 265 1.61 7.81 -22.42
N ALA A 266 0.91 8.43 -23.39
CA ALA A 266 0.81 7.88 -24.75
C ALA A 266 2.18 7.68 -25.43
N GLU A 267 3.12 8.59 -25.15
CA GLU A 267 4.49 8.53 -25.68
C GLU A 267 5.35 7.41 -25.04
N ALA A 268 4.91 6.87 -23.92
CA ALA A 268 5.61 5.80 -23.21
C ALA A 268 4.90 4.44 -23.32
N GLU A 269 3.74 4.42 -24.01
CA GLU A 269 3.00 3.19 -24.23
C GLU A 269 3.82 2.20 -25.06
N ALA A 270 3.95 0.98 -24.54
CA ALA A 270 4.61 -0.09 -25.27
C ALA A 270 3.65 -0.67 -26.33
N GLU A 271 4.20 -1.11 -27.45
CA GLU A 271 3.42 -1.81 -28.48
C GLU A 271 2.73 -3.03 -27.87
N ALA A 272 1.40 -3.02 -27.85
CA ALA A 272 0.59 -4.02 -27.14
C ALA A 272 0.91 -5.46 -27.58
N GLU A 273 1.07 -5.69 -28.91
CA GLU A 273 1.41 -7.01 -29.44
C GLU A 273 2.80 -7.49 -28.98
N VAL A 274 3.79 -6.61 -28.97
CA VAL A 274 5.16 -6.94 -28.52
C VAL A 274 5.17 -7.30 -27.05
N VAL A 275 4.45 -6.55 -26.23
CA VAL A 275 4.34 -6.82 -24.79
C VAL A 275 3.58 -8.12 -24.56
N GLN A 276 2.48 -8.37 -25.26
CA GLN A 276 1.70 -9.58 -25.11
C GLN A 276 2.52 -10.84 -25.44
N LEU A 277 3.23 -10.83 -26.57
CA LEU A 277 4.12 -11.93 -26.97
C LEU A 277 5.25 -12.15 -25.94
N ALA A 278 5.83 -11.06 -25.42
CA ALA A 278 6.86 -11.15 -24.39
C ALA A 278 6.31 -11.74 -23.07
N ILE A 279 5.07 -11.41 -22.70
CA ILE A 279 4.42 -11.97 -21.51
C ILE A 279 4.14 -13.46 -21.70
N GLU A 280 3.60 -13.87 -22.83
CA GLU A 280 3.33 -15.29 -23.13
C GLU A 280 4.60 -16.12 -23.09
N GLN A 281 5.68 -15.64 -23.70
CA GLN A 281 6.98 -16.29 -23.64
C GLN A 281 7.53 -16.34 -22.19
N ALA A 282 7.42 -15.24 -21.43
CA ALA A 282 7.90 -15.19 -20.05
C ALA A 282 7.13 -16.16 -19.14
N LEU A 283 5.82 -16.33 -19.35
CA LEU A 283 4.99 -17.30 -18.62
C LEU A 283 5.44 -18.74 -18.94
N SER A 284 5.66 -19.06 -20.21
CA SER A 284 6.17 -20.38 -20.61
C SER A 284 7.54 -20.66 -20.02
N ASP A 285 8.43 -19.67 -20.04
CA ASP A 285 9.77 -19.79 -19.44
C ASP A 285 9.72 -19.98 -17.90
N ALA A 286 8.77 -19.31 -17.23
CA ALA A 286 8.57 -19.44 -15.79
C ALA A 286 8.07 -20.85 -15.41
N GLU A 287 7.13 -21.39 -16.18
CA GLU A 287 6.62 -22.75 -16.01
C GLU A 287 7.73 -23.78 -16.22
N ALA A 288 8.51 -23.66 -17.30
CA ALA A 288 9.63 -24.55 -17.59
C ALA A 288 10.71 -24.50 -16.51
N ALA A 289 10.92 -23.32 -15.85
CA ALA A 289 11.88 -23.13 -14.78
C ALA A 289 11.32 -23.49 -13.39
N GLY A 290 10.05 -23.89 -13.27
CA GLY A 290 9.40 -24.20 -12.00
C GLY A 290 9.29 -23.00 -11.05
N VAL A 291 9.21 -21.77 -11.59
CA VAL A 291 9.07 -20.53 -10.80
C VAL A 291 7.66 -20.41 -10.29
N GLY A 292 7.49 -20.18 -8.97
CA GLY A 292 6.16 -20.06 -8.36
C GLY A 292 6.12 -19.15 -7.13
N GLY A 293 4.91 -18.83 -6.68
CA GLY A 293 4.66 -18.04 -5.49
C GLY A 293 5.23 -16.62 -5.58
N ARG A 294 5.88 -16.15 -4.50
CA ARG A 294 6.39 -14.77 -4.41
C ARG A 294 7.43 -14.37 -5.46
N ASP A 295 8.09 -15.35 -6.06
CA ASP A 295 9.18 -15.11 -7.04
C ASP A 295 8.64 -14.96 -8.46
N THR A 296 7.39 -15.33 -8.73
CA THR A 296 6.74 -15.28 -10.05
C THR A 296 6.75 -13.86 -10.63
N THR A 297 6.23 -12.87 -9.92
CA THR A 297 6.15 -11.50 -10.43
C THR A 297 7.53 -10.89 -10.74
N PRO A 298 8.54 -10.93 -9.85
CA PRO A 298 9.88 -10.43 -10.17
C PRO A 298 10.52 -11.14 -11.38
N TYR A 299 10.35 -12.46 -11.47
CA TYR A 299 10.85 -13.23 -12.61
C TYR A 299 10.21 -12.78 -13.92
N LEU A 300 8.88 -12.73 -13.97
CA LEU A 300 8.14 -12.36 -15.19
C LEU A 300 8.48 -10.94 -15.65
N LEU A 301 8.50 -9.95 -14.74
CA LEU A 301 8.85 -8.58 -15.10
C LEU A 301 10.28 -8.46 -15.62
N ARG A 302 11.25 -9.15 -15.03
CA ARG A 302 12.62 -9.20 -15.53
C ARG A 302 12.67 -9.85 -16.93
N ARG A 303 11.99 -11.00 -17.10
CA ARG A 303 11.99 -11.72 -18.36
C ARG A 303 11.33 -10.94 -19.48
N VAL A 304 10.22 -10.27 -19.21
CA VAL A 304 9.59 -9.33 -20.15
C VAL A 304 10.56 -8.18 -20.50
N GLY A 305 11.30 -7.68 -19.53
CA GLY A 305 12.36 -6.67 -19.75
C GLY A 305 13.44 -7.13 -20.73
N GLU A 306 13.92 -8.35 -20.56
CA GLU A 306 14.90 -8.97 -21.47
C GLU A 306 14.33 -9.14 -22.88
N LEU A 307 13.12 -9.72 -23.00
CA LEU A 307 12.44 -9.98 -24.28
C LEU A 307 12.08 -8.69 -25.02
N THR A 308 11.80 -7.61 -24.31
CA THR A 308 11.51 -6.28 -24.89
C THR A 308 12.74 -5.39 -25.03
N GLN A 309 13.95 -5.92 -24.79
CA GLN A 309 15.21 -5.17 -24.88
C GLN A 309 15.22 -3.88 -24.03
N GLY A 310 14.66 -3.94 -22.81
CA GLY A 310 14.59 -2.83 -21.87
C GLY A 310 13.45 -1.83 -22.12
N ARG A 311 12.66 -1.95 -23.20
CA ARG A 311 11.54 -1.04 -23.46
C ARG A 311 10.49 -1.07 -22.36
N SER A 312 10.19 -2.25 -21.80
CA SER A 312 9.25 -2.35 -20.68
C SER A 312 9.79 -1.70 -19.39
N LEU A 313 11.11 -1.65 -19.17
CA LEU A 313 11.71 -0.92 -18.07
C LEU A 313 11.51 0.60 -18.23
N ALA A 314 11.77 1.12 -19.43
CA ALA A 314 11.53 2.55 -19.72
C ALA A 314 10.05 2.92 -19.54
N ALA A 315 9.13 2.08 -20.03
CA ALA A 315 7.70 2.24 -19.82
C ALA A 315 7.33 2.22 -18.30
N ASN A 316 7.91 1.31 -17.53
CA ASN A 316 7.69 1.22 -16.08
C ASN A 316 8.15 2.50 -15.35
N ILE A 317 9.31 3.05 -15.71
CA ILE A 317 9.78 4.32 -15.15
C ILE A 317 8.82 5.48 -15.50
N ALA A 318 8.36 5.54 -16.74
CA ALA A 318 7.43 6.58 -17.19
C ALA A 318 6.08 6.50 -16.46
N LEU A 319 5.49 5.29 -16.37
CA LEU A 319 4.19 5.12 -15.71
C LEU A 319 4.24 5.42 -14.21
N VAL A 320 5.28 5.03 -13.47
CA VAL A 320 5.35 5.31 -12.03
C VAL A 320 5.52 6.81 -11.75
N LYS A 321 6.27 7.54 -12.58
CA LYS A 321 6.39 9.01 -12.49
C LYS A 321 5.06 9.70 -12.82
N ASN A 322 4.33 9.19 -13.81
CA ASN A 322 3.01 9.70 -14.14
C ASN A 322 2.00 9.46 -13.00
N ASN A 323 2.00 8.25 -12.42
CA ASN A 323 1.17 7.92 -11.27
C ASN A 323 1.52 8.80 -10.06
N ALA A 324 2.81 9.08 -9.82
CA ALA A 324 3.27 9.95 -8.74
C ALA A 324 2.74 11.38 -8.89
N ARG A 325 2.71 11.92 -10.11
CA ARG A 325 2.13 13.25 -10.39
C ARG A 325 0.64 13.28 -10.06
N HIS A 326 -0.14 12.32 -10.57
CA HIS A 326 -1.58 12.27 -10.32
C HIS A 326 -1.90 11.97 -8.86
N GLY A 327 -1.16 11.06 -8.22
CA GLY A 327 -1.33 10.76 -6.81
C GLY A 327 -1.02 11.95 -5.89
N ALA A 328 0.00 12.74 -6.20
CA ALA A 328 0.31 13.96 -5.46
C ALA A 328 -0.79 15.04 -5.65
N GLN A 329 -1.32 15.18 -6.86
CA GLN A 329 -2.44 16.07 -7.14
C GLN A 329 -3.72 15.63 -6.41
N ILE A 330 -4.03 14.33 -6.40
CA ILE A 330 -5.17 13.78 -5.64
C ILE A 330 -4.97 14.02 -4.14
N ALA A 331 -3.75 13.81 -3.61
CA ALA A 331 -3.46 14.05 -2.19
C ALA A 331 -3.62 15.53 -1.82
N SER A 332 -3.24 16.45 -2.71
CA SER A 332 -3.43 17.89 -2.51
C SER A 332 -4.90 18.29 -2.53
N SER A 333 -5.68 17.75 -3.48
CA SER A 333 -7.13 18.00 -3.55
C SER A 333 -7.86 17.40 -2.32
N LEU A 334 -7.46 16.21 -1.87
CA LEU A 334 -8.02 15.59 -0.66
C LEU A 334 -7.71 16.41 0.59
N ALA A 335 -6.50 16.93 0.72
CA ALA A 335 -6.13 17.80 1.85
C ALA A 335 -6.95 19.10 1.86
N ALA A 336 -7.24 19.67 0.69
CA ALA A 336 -8.10 20.85 0.57
C ALA A 336 -9.55 20.57 0.97
N LEU A 337 -10.13 19.41 0.58
CA LEU A 337 -11.48 18.99 0.97
C LEU A 337 -11.58 18.82 2.48
N ARG A 338 -10.62 18.13 3.10
CA ARG A 338 -10.55 17.95 4.55
C ARG A 338 -10.39 19.24 5.33
N ALA A 339 -9.70 20.23 4.76
CA ALA A 339 -9.55 21.55 5.38
C ALA A 339 -10.87 22.34 5.34
N ALA A 340 -11.64 22.20 4.26
CA ALA A 340 -12.96 22.82 4.14
C ALA A 340 -13.96 22.26 5.17
N ASP A 341 -14.08 20.93 5.28
CA ASP A 341 -14.96 20.29 6.27
C ASP A 341 -14.58 20.65 7.72
N GLY A 342 -13.28 20.73 8.04
CA GLY A 342 -12.82 21.11 9.37
C GLY A 342 -13.00 22.61 9.70
N GLY A 343 -13.21 23.47 8.69
CA GLY A 343 -13.61 24.84 8.85
C GLY A 343 -15.08 24.96 9.23
N ASP A 344 -15.95 24.23 8.56
CA ASP A 344 -17.38 24.24 8.82
C ASP A 344 -17.73 23.75 10.24
N GLU A 345 -17.03 22.69 10.73
CA GLU A 345 -17.21 22.20 12.11
C GLU A 345 -16.76 23.22 13.18
N ALA A 346 -15.74 24.02 12.89
CA ALA A 346 -15.28 25.07 13.80
C ALA A 346 -16.26 26.24 13.86
N ASP A 347 -16.80 26.66 12.72
CA ASP A 347 -17.79 27.74 12.63
C ASP A 347 -19.12 27.33 13.29
N GLU A 348 -19.61 26.08 13.07
CA GLU A 348 -20.80 25.55 13.76
C GLU A 348 -20.59 25.44 15.30
N ALA A 349 -19.38 25.10 15.74
CA ALA A 349 -19.08 25.03 17.17
C ALA A 349 -19.04 26.43 17.81
N ASP A 350 -18.53 27.44 17.12
CA ASP A 350 -18.51 28.83 17.59
C ASP A 350 -19.92 29.42 17.59
N GLU A 351 -20.75 29.18 16.55
CA GLU A 351 -22.17 29.60 16.53
C GLU A 351 -22.97 28.93 17.66
N ALA A 352 -22.75 27.62 17.93
CA ALA A 352 -23.41 26.92 19.03
C ALA A 352 -22.96 27.43 20.39
N ALA A 353 -21.69 27.84 20.55
CA ALA A 353 -21.18 28.43 21.77
C ALA A 353 -21.74 29.85 22.01
N GLU A 354 -21.88 30.66 20.96
CA GLU A 354 -22.51 31.98 21.03
C GLU A 354 -24.00 31.87 21.39
N ALA A 355 -24.76 30.96 20.72
CA ALA A 355 -26.17 30.72 21.01
C ALA A 355 -26.37 30.27 22.48
N SER A 356 -25.51 29.43 23.01
CA SER A 356 -25.59 28.96 24.41
C SER A 356 -25.28 30.09 25.41
N SER A 357 -24.42 31.02 25.06
CA SER A 357 -24.08 32.18 25.89
C SER A 357 -25.24 33.20 25.94
N ASP A 358 -25.94 33.41 24.84
CA ASP A 358 -27.10 34.31 24.75
C ASP A 358 -28.32 33.79 25.53
N GLU A 359 -28.56 32.46 25.48
CA GLU A 359 -29.62 31.82 26.31
C GLU A 359 -29.31 31.92 27.81
N ALA A 360 -28.04 31.76 28.20
CA ALA A 360 -27.63 31.88 29.60
C ALA A 360 -27.76 33.34 30.11
N TRP A 361 -27.50 34.34 29.24
CA TRP A 361 -27.69 35.75 29.58
C TRP A 361 -29.17 36.15 29.70
N ALA A 362 -30.02 35.64 28.82
CA ALA A 362 -31.46 35.89 28.87
C ALA A 362 -32.14 35.29 30.12
N ALA A 363 -31.70 34.07 30.52
CA ALA A 363 -32.23 33.41 31.73
C ALA A 363 -31.76 34.08 33.04
N GLY A 364 -30.65 34.80 33.05
CA GLY A 364 -30.13 35.55 34.21
C GLY A 364 -30.79 36.95 34.39
N ALA A 365 -31.54 37.45 33.41
CA ALA A 365 -32.18 38.79 33.46
C ALA A 365 -33.62 38.77 34.00
N GLU A 366 -34.22 37.59 34.21
CA GLU A 366 -35.57 37.43 34.78
C GLU A 366 -35.64 37.00 36.24
N GLY A 367 -34.51 37.03 36.97
CA GLY A 367 -34.40 36.62 38.40
C GLY A 367 -34.25 37.83 39.33
#